data_780432d1864c961ef688eb3934be1051
#
_entry.id   780432d1864c961ef688eb3934be1051
#
_cell.length_a   1.000
_cell.length_b   1.000
_cell.length_c   1.000
_cell.angle_alpha   90.00
_cell.angle_beta   90.00
_cell.angle_gamma   90.00
#
_symmetry.space_group_name_H-M   'P 1'
#
loop_
_entity.id
_entity.type
_entity.pdbx_description
1 polymer ?
#
loop_
_entity_poly.entity_id
_entity_poly.type
_entity_poly.pdbx_seq_one_letter_code
_entity_poly.pdbx_strand_id
1 'polypeptide(L)'
;MKKAEQEKAPRIFVLADTHNRLPENVSQMARNADEIWHLGDFCAERILDELRAIGPRITLVRGNCDTNFEWPLAVDLVRSGLRFRLQHIPPAQAPKDVDAVLHGHTHVPRNERRGTVLFLNPGCVTRPNRGSPASVAWLEIVDRKINWRIVPLP
;
A
#
# COMPACT_ATOMS: atom_id res chain seq x y z
N MET A 1 9.22 11.66 -36.60
CA MET A 1 8.45 11.77 -35.33
C MET A 1 8.88 10.61 -34.44
N LYS A 2 9.55 10.89 -33.34
CA LYS A 2 9.74 9.88 -32.28
C LYS A 2 8.38 9.64 -31.66
N LYS A 3 7.86 8.41 -31.71
CA LYS A 3 6.75 8.00 -30.86
C LYS A 3 7.19 8.29 -29.43
N ALA A 4 6.42 9.11 -28.70
CA ALA A 4 6.60 9.22 -27.27
C ALA A 4 6.49 7.79 -26.72
N GLU A 5 7.56 7.28 -26.11
CA GLU A 5 7.50 6.05 -25.34
C GLU A 5 6.43 6.31 -24.27
N GLN A 6 5.34 5.57 -24.37
CA GLN A 6 4.28 5.60 -23.39
C GLN A 6 4.92 5.06 -22.10
N GLU A 7 5.24 5.96 -21.16
CA GLU A 7 5.76 5.54 -19.86
C GLU A 7 4.82 4.50 -19.29
N LYS A 8 5.32 3.30 -19.10
CA LYS A 8 4.56 2.20 -18.52
C LYS A 8 4.13 2.62 -17.11
N ALA A 9 2.82 2.58 -16.85
CA ALA A 9 2.30 2.85 -15.52
C ALA A 9 2.98 1.95 -14.47
N PRO A 10 3.38 2.47 -13.30
CA PRO A 10 4.08 1.68 -12.29
C PRO A 10 3.19 0.58 -11.73
N ARG A 11 3.83 -0.54 -11.46
CA ARG A 11 3.25 -1.67 -10.77
C ARG A 11 3.62 -1.60 -9.30
N ILE A 12 2.64 -1.36 -8.45
CA ILE A 12 2.86 -1.00 -7.05
C ILE A 12 2.47 -2.18 -6.15
N PHE A 13 3.42 -2.60 -5.32
CA PHE A 13 3.18 -3.60 -4.30
C PHE A 13 2.78 -2.92 -3.00
N VAL A 14 1.61 -3.25 -2.48
CA VAL A 14 1.03 -2.60 -1.30
C VAL A 14 0.88 -3.59 -0.16
N LEU A 15 1.42 -3.22 0.99
CA LEU A 15 1.31 -4.02 2.21
C LEU A 15 1.12 -3.12 3.44
N ALA A 16 0.62 -3.72 4.51
CA ALA A 16 0.40 -3.07 5.79
C ALA A 16 0.53 -4.07 6.93
N ASP A 17 0.71 -3.57 8.14
CA ASP A 17 0.57 -4.37 9.35
C ASP A 17 1.50 -5.60 9.35
N THR A 18 2.79 -5.38 9.08
CA THR A 18 3.81 -6.43 9.13
C THR A 18 4.12 -6.89 10.56
N HIS A 19 3.93 -6.01 11.54
CA HIS A 19 4.08 -6.33 12.97
C HIS A 19 5.32 -7.19 13.26
N ASN A 20 6.50 -6.60 13.04
CA ASN A 20 7.82 -7.20 13.28
C ASN A 20 8.21 -8.38 12.38
N ARG A 21 7.40 -8.73 11.38
CA ARG A 21 7.69 -9.88 10.53
C ARG A 21 7.44 -9.57 9.05
N LEU A 22 8.44 -9.84 8.23
CA LEU A 22 8.32 -9.83 6.78
C LEU A 22 8.55 -11.25 6.25
N PRO A 23 7.48 -11.99 5.93
CA PRO A 23 7.62 -13.34 5.37
C PRO A 23 8.39 -13.35 4.05
N GLU A 24 9.17 -14.41 3.82
CA GLU A 24 10.01 -14.49 2.62
C GLU A 24 9.20 -14.46 1.32
N ASN A 25 8.04 -15.11 1.28
CA ASN A 25 7.16 -15.07 0.12
C ASN A 25 6.67 -13.65 -0.21
N VAL A 26 6.48 -12.79 0.79
CA VAL A 26 6.14 -11.38 0.62
C VAL A 26 7.33 -10.64 0.00
N SER A 27 8.53 -10.85 0.51
CA SER A 27 9.75 -10.25 -0.06
C SER A 27 9.98 -10.68 -1.51
N GLN A 28 9.73 -11.94 -1.82
CA GLN A 28 9.86 -12.46 -3.18
C GLN A 28 8.88 -11.80 -4.14
N MET A 29 7.62 -11.63 -3.75
CA MET A 29 6.62 -10.92 -4.56
C MET A 29 7.01 -9.45 -4.78
N ALA A 30 7.47 -8.78 -3.73
CA ALA A 30 7.84 -7.36 -3.78
C ALA A 30 9.00 -7.06 -4.75
N ARG A 31 9.85 -8.03 -5.05
CA ARG A 31 10.95 -7.89 -6.03
C ARG A 31 10.45 -7.54 -7.44
N ASN A 32 9.23 -7.90 -7.77
CA ASN A 32 8.65 -7.67 -9.09
C ASN A 32 7.92 -6.33 -9.19
N ALA A 33 7.97 -5.50 -8.14
CA ALA A 33 7.34 -4.21 -8.11
C ALA A 33 8.24 -3.11 -8.69
N ASP A 34 7.63 -2.08 -9.24
CA ASP A 34 8.30 -0.81 -9.53
C ASP A 34 8.38 0.07 -8.28
N GLU A 35 7.37 0.01 -7.44
CA GLU A 35 7.29 0.70 -6.15
C GLU A 35 6.69 -0.21 -5.08
N ILE A 36 7.06 0.05 -3.82
CA ILE A 36 6.48 -0.56 -2.63
C ILE A 36 5.84 0.54 -1.79
N TRP A 37 4.56 0.37 -1.44
CA TRP A 37 3.86 1.22 -0.48
C TRP A 37 3.53 0.45 0.78
N HIS A 38 4.06 0.89 1.91
CA HIS A 38 3.77 0.30 3.23
C HIS A 38 2.90 1.24 4.04
N LEU A 39 1.73 0.77 4.45
CA LEU A 39 0.69 1.58 5.06
C LEU A 39 0.72 1.59 6.60
N GLY A 40 1.90 1.34 7.19
CA GLY A 40 2.12 1.48 8.62
C GLY A 40 2.01 0.19 9.42
N ASP A 41 2.36 0.29 10.70
CA ASP A 41 2.53 -0.82 11.63
C ASP A 41 3.62 -1.81 11.21
N PHE A 42 4.81 -1.27 11.00
CA PHE A 42 6.06 -2.05 10.92
C PHE A 42 6.38 -2.71 12.26
N CYS A 43 6.20 -1.94 13.34
CA CYS A 43 6.56 -2.17 14.73
C CYS A 43 8.07 -2.29 14.99
N ALA A 44 8.86 -2.75 14.03
CA ALA A 44 10.32 -2.71 14.09
C ALA A 44 10.91 -2.08 12.83
N GLU A 45 11.85 -1.15 13.01
CA GLU A 45 12.50 -0.46 11.88
C GLU A 45 13.29 -1.41 10.96
N ARG A 46 13.76 -2.55 11.48
CA ARG A 46 14.44 -3.56 10.66
C ARG A 46 13.59 -4.04 9.48
N ILE A 47 12.26 -4.00 9.58
CA ILE A 47 11.36 -4.35 8.47
C ILE A 47 11.57 -3.37 7.30
N LEU A 48 11.74 -2.09 7.58
CA LEU A 48 12.04 -1.11 6.55
C LEU A 48 13.40 -1.40 5.89
N ASP A 49 14.41 -1.78 6.66
CA ASP A 49 15.72 -2.15 6.12
C ASP A 49 15.62 -3.39 5.23
N GLU A 50 14.85 -4.38 5.64
CA GLU A 50 14.58 -5.58 4.84
C GLU A 50 13.86 -5.22 3.52
N LEU A 51 12.88 -4.33 3.55
CA LEU A 51 12.19 -3.85 2.34
C LEU A 51 13.12 -3.04 1.42
N ARG A 52 13.95 -2.17 1.98
CA ARG A 52 14.94 -1.40 1.21
C ARG A 52 15.93 -2.31 0.47
N ALA A 53 16.32 -3.41 1.10
CA ALA A 53 17.24 -4.39 0.51
C ALA A 53 16.64 -5.09 -0.72
N ILE A 54 15.32 -5.07 -0.91
CA ILE A 54 14.67 -5.67 -2.07
C ILE A 54 14.94 -4.86 -3.35
N GLY A 55 15.02 -3.52 -3.25
CA GLY A 55 15.43 -2.63 -4.33
C GLY A 55 14.39 -1.61 -4.80
N PRO A 56 13.08 -1.94 -4.95
CA PRO A 56 12.09 -0.94 -5.38
C PRO A 56 11.99 0.26 -4.44
N ARG A 57 11.61 1.40 -4.99
CA ARG A 57 11.37 2.63 -4.22
C ARG A 57 10.24 2.41 -3.21
N ILE A 58 10.45 2.87 -1.97
CA ILE A 58 9.47 2.72 -0.89
C ILE A 58 8.84 4.07 -0.57
N THR A 59 7.51 4.07 -0.46
CA THR A 59 6.72 5.11 0.21
C THR A 59 6.06 4.48 1.42
N LEU A 60 6.13 5.16 2.56
CA LEU A 60 5.59 4.64 3.82
C LEU A 60 4.83 5.70 4.59
N VAL A 61 3.94 5.23 5.45
CA VAL A 61 3.31 6.03 6.49
C VAL A 61 3.47 5.36 7.85
N ARG A 62 3.40 6.17 8.91
CA ARG A 62 3.50 5.69 10.29
C ARG A 62 2.18 5.11 10.75
N GLY A 63 2.22 3.90 11.32
CA GLY A 63 1.10 3.29 12.02
C GLY A 63 1.11 3.59 13.53
N ASN A 64 0.07 3.14 14.21
CA ASN A 64 -0.08 3.38 15.66
C ASN A 64 0.90 2.58 16.53
N CYS A 65 1.47 1.47 16.03
CA CYS A 65 2.52 0.76 16.76
C CYS A 65 3.95 1.17 16.36
N ASP A 66 4.10 2.10 15.41
CA ASP A 66 5.41 2.58 14.99
C ASP A 66 5.94 3.66 15.94
N THR A 67 7.22 3.56 16.29
CA THR A 67 7.87 4.46 17.24
C THR A 67 8.76 5.50 16.59
N ASN A 68 8.97 5.43 15.28
CA ASN A 68 9.69 6.47 14.56
C ASN A 68 8.73 7.62 14.19
N PHE A 69 8.73 8.65 15.03
CA PHE A 69 7.85 9.82 14.87
C PHE A 69 8.26 10.77 13.74
N GLU A 70 9.40 10.56 13.10
CA GLU A 70 9.79 11.26 11.87
C GLU A 70 9.06 10.74 10.64
N TRP A 71 8.53 9.52 10.69
CA TRP A 71 7.73 8.99 9.60
C TRP A 71 6.39 9.72 9.50
N PRO A 72 5.94 10.07 8.28
CA PRO A 72 4.70 10.82 8.10
C PRO A 72 3.47 10.00 8.46
N LEU A 73 2.47 10.66 9.04
CA LEU A 73 1.16 10.04 9.31
C LEU A 73 0.33 9.86 8.03
N ALA A 74 0.53 10.74 7.06
CA ALA A 74 -0.13 10.68 5.78
C ALA A 74 0.79 11.16 4.67
N VAL A 75 0.64 10.59 3.49
CA VAL A 75 1.34 11.00 2.28
C VAL A 75 0.32 11.18 1.16
N ASP A 76 0.33 12.35 0.53
CA ASP A 76 -0.41 12.61 -0.70
C ASP A 76 0.55 12.52 -1.89
N LEU A 77 0.16 11.78 -2.91
CA LEU A 77 0.99 11.60 -4.10
C LEU A 77 0.15 11.40 -5.37
N VAL A 78 0.78 11.60 -6.50
CA VAL A 78 0.17 11.41 -7.83
C VAL A 78 0.90 10.30 -8.56
N ARG A 79 0.14 9.39 -9.15
CA ARG A 79 0.66 8.36 -10.08
C ARG A 79 -0.27 8.24 -11.27
N SER A 80 0.30 8.31 -12.46
CA SER A 80 -0.46 8.19 -13.73
C SER A 80 -1.69 9.11 -13.78
N GLY A 81 -1.57 10.32 -13.25
CA GLY A 81 -2.63 11.33 -13.21
C GLY A 81 -3.71 11.13 -12.15
N LEU A 82 -3.61 10.09 -11.32
CA LEU A 82 -4.51 9.85 -10.19
C LEU A 82 -3.90 10.31 -8.87
N ARG A 83 -4.73 10.78 -7.98
CA ARG A 83 -4.33 11.32 -6.67
C ARG A 83 -4.64 10.30 -5.58
N PHE A 84 -3.62 10.00 -4.78
CA PHE A 84 -3.67 9.01 -3.71
C PHE A 84 -3.36 9.65 -2.38
N ARG A 85 -4.09 9.27 -1.34
CA ARG A 85 -3.70 9.48 0.04
C ARG A 85 -3.38 8.15 0.68
N LEU A 86 -2.18 8.07 1.28
CA LEU A 86 -1.76 6.95 2.10
C LEU A 86 -1.83 7.38 3.57
N GLN A 87 -2.48 6.59 4.40
CA GLN A 87 -2.49 6.76 5.86
C GLN A 87 -2.82 5.43 6.52
N HIS A 88 -2.37 5.23 7.76
CA HIS A 88 -2.56 3.95 8.43
C HIS A 88 -3.99 3.75 8.90
N ILE A 89 -4.51 4.69 9.67
CA ILE A 89 -5.88 4.64 10.18
C ILE A 89 -6.83 5.25 9.15
N PRO A 90 -7.88 4.51 8.73
CA PRO A 90 -8.78 5.04 7.71
C PRO A 90 -9.52 6.29 8.21
N PRO A 91 -9.65 7.33 7.36
CA PRO A 91 -10.45 8.50 7.72
C PRO A 91 -11.93 8.14 7.77
N ALA A 92 -12.67 8.78 8.68
CA ALA A 92 -14.12 8.58 8.81
C ALA A 92 -14.89 9.08 7.57
N GLN A 93 -14.36 10.12 6.92
CA GLN A 93 -14.93 10.71 5.72
C GLN A 93 -13.92 10.70 4.59
N ALA A 94 -14.40 10.55 3.36
CA ALA A 94 -13.55 10.62 2.19
C ALA A 94 -12.85 11.99 2.12
N PRO A 95 -11.52 12.04 1.99
CA PRO A 95 -10.80 13.29 1.77
C PRO A 95 -11.24 13.95 0.47
N LYS A 96 -11.17 15.27 0.42
CA LYS A 96 -11.38 16.02 -0.83
C LYS A 96 -10.15 15.88 -1.74
N ASP A 97 -10.39 15.97 -3.03
CA ASP A 97 -9.33 16.03 -4.05
C ASP A 97 -8.41 14.82 -4.12
N VAL A 98 -8.90 13.64 -3.75
CA VAL A 98 -8.20 12.36 -3.95
C VAL A 98 -9.09 11.38 -4.72
N ASP A 99 -8.46 10.50 -5.48
CA ASP A 99 -9.14 9.43 -6.23
C ASP A 99 -9.21 8.15 -5.40
N ALA A 100 -8.22 7.92 -4.55
CA ALA A 100 -8.19 6.78 -3.66
C ALA A 100 -7.49 7.09 -2.32
N VAL A 101 -7.97 6.43 -1.28
CA VAL A 101 -7.31 6.34 0.04
C VAL A 101 -6.87 4.91 0.25
N LEU A 102 -5.58 4.74 0.55
CA LEU A 102 -5.04 3.44 0.96
C LEU A 102 -4.75 3.48 2.46
N HIS A 103 -5.20 2.46 3.17
CA HIS A 103 -5.01 2.37 4.61
C HIS A 103 -4.76 0.93 5.08
N GLY A 104 -4.32 0.77 6.31
CA GLY A 104 -4.20 -0.49 7.02
C GLY A 104 -5.10 -0.52 8.25
N HIS A 105 -4.55 -0.89 9.39
CA HIS A 105 -5.11 -0.82 10.73
C HIS A 105 -6.22 -1.82 11.04
N THR A 106 -7.20 -2.02 10.18
CA THR A 106 -8.33 -2.93 10.44
C THR A 106 -7.97 -4.39 10.29
N HIS A 107 -6.85 -4.70 9.64
CA HIS A 107 -6.40 -6.05 9.29
C HIS A 107 -7.39 -6.81 8.38
N VAL A 108 -8.22 -6.09 7.65
CA VAL A 108 -9.23 -6.65 6.73
C VAL A 108 -9.06 -6.05 5.34
N PRO A 109 -8.94 -6.86 4.30
CA PRO A 109 -8.91 -6.37 2.93
C PRO A 109 -10.13 -5.50 2.62
N ARG A 110 -9.91 -4.43 1.85
CA ARG A 110 -10.99 -3.51 1.48
C ARG A 110 -10.85 -3.07 0.03
N ASN A 111 -11.96 -3.02 -0.66
CA ASN A 111 -12.13 -2.38 -1.96
C ASN A 111 -13.55 -1.80 -2.01
N GLU A 112 -13.69 -0.58 -1.53
CA GLU A 112 -14.99 0.06 -1.35
C GLU A 112 -14.98 1.45 -1.96
N ARG A 113 -15.98 1.74 -2.78
CA ARG A 113 -16.20 3.09 -3.31
C ARG A 113 -17.16 3.85 -2.41
N ARG A 114 -16.73 5.03 -2.00
CA ARG A 114 -17.58 6.01 -1.31
C ARG A 114 -17.61 7.31 -2.12
N GLY A 115 -18.76 7.60 -2.72
CA GLY A 115 -18.84 8.71 -3.68
C GLY A 115 -17.89 8.48 -4.86
N THR A 116 -16.95 9.38 -5.06
CA THR A 116 -15.93 9.29 -6.12
C THR A 116 -14.59 8.73 -5.65
N VAL A 117 -14.46 8.37 -4.37
CA VAL A 117 -13.20 7.94 -3.76
C VAL A 117 -13.21 6.43 -3.49
N LEU A 118 -12.15 5.75 -3.92
CA LEU A 118 -11.89 4.36 -3.55
C LEU A 118 -11.18 4.28 -2.20
N PHE A 119 -11.67 3.40 -1.32
CA PHE A 119 -11.01 3.01 -0.09
C PHE A 119 -10.43 1.62 -0.24
N LEU A 120 -9.12 1.51 -0.10
CA LEU A 120 -8.35 0.28 -0.37
C LEU A 120 -7.52 -0.10 0.84
N ASN A 121 -7.58 -1.36 1.23
CA ASN A 121 -6.73 -1.95 2.26
C ASN A 121 -6.17 -3.28 1.75
N PRO A 122 -4.84 -3.48 1.78
CA PRO A 122 -4.23 -4.73 1.31
C PRO A 122 -4.49 -5.93 2.24
N GLY A 123 -5.08 -5.70 3.40
CA GLY A 123 -5.15 -6.66 4.47
C GLY A 123 -3.91 -6.66 5.35
N CYS A 124 -3.83 -7.55 6.30
CA CYS A 124 -2.70 -7.67 7.22
C CYS A 124 -1.78 -8.81 6.80
N VAL A 125 -0.47 -8.58 6.85
CA VAL A 125 0.53 -9.59 6.51
C VAL A 125 0.59 -10.71 7.54
N THR A 126 0.46 -10.39 8.84
CA THR A 126 0.74 -11.34 9.92
C THR A 126 -0.41 -11.63 10.87
N ARG A 127 -1.37 -10.71 10.98
CA ARG A 127 -2.47 -10.78 11.96
C ARG A 127 -3.82 -10.46 11.31
N PRO A 128 -4.30 -11.33 10.39
CA PRO A 128 -5.58 -11.10 9.72
C PRO A 128 -6.73 -11.09 10.73
N ASN A 129 -7.80 -10.41 10.38
CA ASN A 129 -8.98 -10.21 11.21
C ASN A 129 -10.27 -10.63 10.50
N ARG A 130 -11.33 -10.83 11.25
CA ARG A 130 -12.68 -11.16 10.76
C ARG A 130 -12.73 -12.31 9.74
N GLY A 131 -11.91 -13.34 9.97
CA GLY A 131 -11.88 -14.52 9.11
C GLY A 131 -11.22 -14.32 7.74
N SER A 132 -10.65 -13.15 7.46
CA SER A 132 -9.87 -12.94 6.25
C SER A 132 -8.51 -13.64 6.33
N PRO A 133 -7.97 -14.14 5.21
CA PRO A 133 -6.58 -14.61 5.20
C PRO A 133 -5.62 -13.44 5.35
N ALA A 134 -4.38 -13.72 5.76
CA ALA A 134 -3.28 -12.78 5.60
C ALA A 134 -3.14 -12.43 4.11
N SER A 135 -2.82 -11.19 3.80
CA SER A 135 -2.81 -10.71 2.41
C SER A 135 -1.92 -9.51 2.18
N VAL A 136 -1.62 -9.31 0.92
CA VAL A 136 -0.99 -8.12 0.34
C VAL A 136 -1.79 -7.73 -0.90
N ALA A 137 -1.40 -6.66 -1.59
CA ALA A 137 -2.10 -6.25 -2.79
C ALA A 137 -1.16 -5.76 -3.89
N TRP A 138 -1.64 -5.87 -5.12
CA TRP A 138 -1.08 -5.18 -6.28
C TRP A 138 -1.99 -4.05 -6.72
N LEU A 139 -1.42 -2.90 -6.99
CA LEU A 139 -2.08 -1.75 -7.57
C LEU A 139 -1.42 -1.43 -8.90
N GLU A 140 -2.22 -1.44 -9.94
CA GLU A 140 -1.82 -1.03 -11.28
C GLU A 140 -2.82 0.02 -11.79
N ILE A 141 -2.35 0.93 -12.63
CA ILE A 141 -3.20 1.95 -13.23
C ILE A 141 -3.21 1.71 -14.74
N VAL A 142 -4.38 1.43 -15.27
CA VAL A 142 -4.59 1.18 -16.70
C VAL A 142 -5.70 2.10 -17.19
N ASP A 143 -5.43 2.92 -18.22
CA ASP A 143 -6.40 3.87 -18.79
C ASP A 143 -7.08 4.73 -17.73
N ARG A 144 -6.29 5.29 -16.78
CA ARG A 144 -6.74 6.10 -15.66
C ARG A 144 -7.71 5.38 -14.70
N LYS A 145 -7.71 4.07 -14.70
CA LYS A 145 -8.48 3.23 -13.77
C LYS A 145 -7.55 2.45 -12.86
N ILE A 146 -7.90 2.41 -11.58
CA ILE A 146 -7.19 1.62 -10.58
C ILE A 146 -7.61 0.16 -10.72
N ASN A 147 -6.62 -0.69 -10.97
CA ASN A 147 -6.77 -2.14 -10.88
C ASN A 147 -6.16 -2.58 -9.54
N TRP A 148 -7.03 -3.00 -8.63
CA TRP A 148 -6.67 -3.43 -7.27
C TRP A 148 -6.88 -4.92 -7.11
N ARG A 149 -5.81 -5.64 -6.76
CA ARG A 149 -5.87 -7.09 -6.60
C ARG A 149 -5.30 -7.51 -5.25
N ILE A 150 -6.15 -8.06 -4.40
CA ILE A 150 -5.75 -8.70 -3.15
C ILE A 150 -5.12 -10.05 -3.45
N VAL A 151 -3.98 -10.33 -2.82
CA VAL A 151 -3.27 -11.61 -2.90
C VAL A 151 -3.25 -12.24 -1.52
N PRO A 152 -4.09 -13.27 -1.29
CA PRO A 152 -4.02 -14.04 -0.06
C PRO A 152 -2.65 -14.71 0.09
N LEU A 153 -2.14 -14.72 1.31
CA LEU A 153 -0.91 -15.43 1.67
C LEU A 153 -1.25 -16.82 2.18
N PRO A 154 -0.47 -17.82 1.83
CA PRO A 154 -0.67 -19.18 2.35
C PRO A 154 -0.40 -19.30 3.84
#